data_27e411911b2eecb7efce2970030e5c60
#
_entry.id   27e411911b2eecb7efce2970030e5c60
#
_cell.length_a   1.000
_cell.length_b   1.000
_cell.length_c   1.000
_cell.angle_alpha   90.00
_cell.angle_beta   90.00
_cell.angle_gamma   90.00
#
_symmetry.space_group_name_H-M   'P 1'
#
loop_
_entity.id
_entity.type
_entity.pdbx_description
1 polymer ?
#
loop_
_entity_poly.entity_id
_entity_poly.type
_entity_poly.pdbx_seq_one_letter_code
_entity_poly.pdbx_strand_id
1 'polypeptide(L)'
;MFGRLKCSREDFVRALEGRYDEHLRWLLRQLLDELTALDGQLQKVDCRIRDLTACHQEVIERLCTLPGVDLITAWTLIAELGTDMTQFPDARHLASWAGLCPGSCESAGKRFSGRTRKGDHYLRRILVQNAWAVVHMKDCALTALFFRVAARQGTKKAAVAVAHRLLILAYYILRDGSLYREAGGDFYDRRNPEQTAKRLARRLERIGFEVSYKPRVPAEPSKPRVPSKPKAAPPGQTCSRCNGWGITCIHALPKRGPNTSCSKPST
;
A
#
# COMPACT_ATOMS: atom_id res chain seq x y z
N MET A 1 -17.74 11.51 1.85
CA MET A 1 -19.06 11.02 1.38
C MET A 1 -19.65 11.84 0.23
N PHE A 2 -19.42 13.13 0.17
CA PHE A 2 -19.99 14.03 -0.86
C PHE A 2 -19.37 13.90 -2.27
N GLY A 3 -18.22 13.27 -2.43
CA GLY A 3 -17.54 13.20 -3.74
C GLY A 3 -18.25 12.37 -4.84
N ARG A 4 -19.34 11.68 -4.51
CA ARG A 4 -20.17 10.95 -5.49
C ARG A 4 -21.49 11.65 -5.82
N LEU A 5 -21.86 12.66 -5.06
CA LEU A 5 -23.08 13.43 -5.26
C LEU A 5 -22.76 14.62 -6.16
N LYS A 6 -23.44 14.74 -7.28
CA LYS A 6 -23.34 15.86 -8.24
C LYS A 6 -24.21 17.05 -7.80
N CYS A 7 -24.25 17.37 -6.51
CA CYS A 7 -25.00 18.48 -5.97
C CYS A 7 -24.14 19.25 -4.95
N SER A 8 -24.48 20.52 -4.73
CA SER A 8 -23.85 21.31 -3.68
C SER A 8 -24.29 20.80 -2.29
N ARG A 9 -23.52 21.16 -1.24
CA ARG A 9 -23.90 20.85 0.14
C ARG A 9 -25.25 21.49 0.50
N GLU A 10 -25.48 22.69 0.01
CA GLU A 10 -26.70 23.47 0.27
C GLU A 10 -27.91 22.81 -0.38
N ASP A 11 -27.81 22.36 -1.63
CA ASP A 11 -28.86 21.64 -2.32
C ASP A 11 -29.20 20.32 -1.62
N PHE A 12 -28.16 19.63 -1.09
CA PHE A 12 -28.35 18.39 -0.34
C PHE A 12 -29.12 18.67 0.98
N VAL A 13 -28.73 19.70 1.73
CA VAL A 13 -29.42 20.10 2.96
C VAL A 13 -30.86 20.45 2.67
N ARG A 14 -31.11 21.28 1.65
CA ARG A 14 -32.46 21.69 1.21
C ARG A 14 -33.33 20.50 0.79
N ALA A 15 -32.73 19.51 0.11
CA ALA A 15 -33.44 18.28 -0.28
C ALA A 15 -33.82 17.39 0.91
N LEU A 16 -33.13 17.54 2.06
CA LEU A 16 -33.42 16.81 3.29
C LEU A 16 -34.43 17.54 4.19
N GLU A 17 -34.64 18.86 4.00
CA GLU A 17 -35.59 19.65 4.78
C GLU A 17 -37.02 19.12 4.60
N GLY A 18 -37.72 18.92 5.73
CA GLY A 18 -39.09 18.43 5.77
C GLY A 18 -39.30 16.93 5.55
N ARG A 19 -38.25 16.16 5.22
CA ARG A 19 -38.36 14.70 4.98
C ARG A 19 -38.18 13.83 6.24
N TYR A 20 -37.71 14.41 7.32
CA TYR A 20 -37.46 13.69 8.57
C TYR A 20 -38.41 14.14 9.64
N ASP A 21 -39.13 13.19 10.24
CA ASP A 21 -39.91 13.41 11.45
C ASP A 21 -38.99 13.66 12.67
N GLU A 22 -39.58 14.05 13.80
CA GLU A 22 -38.85 14.38 14.99
C GLU A 22 -38.10 13.13 15.58
N HIS A 23 -38.73 11.96 15.50
CA HIS A 23 -38.15 10.71 15.95
C HIS A 23 -36.91 10.35 15.14
N LEU A 24 -36.95 10.44 13.82
CA LEU A 24 -35.82 10.15 12.96
C LEU A 24 -34.68 11.15 13.17
N ARG A 25 -35.00 12.43 13.39
CA ARG A 25 -33.99 13.44 13.74
C ARG A 25 -33.28 13.12 15.09
N TRP A 26 -34.06 12.71 16.09
CA TRP A 26 -33.50 12.28 17.37
C TRP A 26 -32.59 11.07 17.19
N LEU A 27 -33.03 10.03 16.46
CA LEU A 27 -32.24 8.84 16.20
C LEU A 27 -30.94 9.17 15.47
N LEU A 28 -30.97 10.00 14.45
CA LEU A 28 -29.77 10.42 13.72
C LEU A 28 -28.80 11.19 14.61
N ARG A 29 -29.26 12.02 15.51
CA ARG A 29 -28.41 12.69 16.52
C ARG A 29 -27.70 11.67 17.39
N GLN A 30 -28.43 10.70 17.93
CA GLN A 30 -27.85 9.64 18.76
C GLN A 30 -26.74 8.88 18.02
N LEU A 31 -26.97 8.49 16.77
CA LEU A 31 -25.98 7.81 15.95
C LEU A 31 -24.75 8.69 15.64
N LEU A 32 -24.95 9.98 15.41
CA LEU A 32 -23.81 10.91 15.19
C LEU A 32 -23.02 11.15 16.46
N ASP A 33 -23.66 11.25 17.62
CA ASP A 33 -22.99 11.40 18.92
C ASP A 33 -22.17 10.15 19.22
N GLU A 34 -22.73 8.95 18.96
CA GLU A 34 -22.01 7.68 19.12
C GLU A 34 -20.80 7.60 18.18
N LEU A 35 -20.94 7.96 16.91
CA LEU A 35 -19.83 8.02 15.96
C LEU A 35 -18.73 8.96 16.46
N THR A 36 -19.09 10.15 16.94
CA THR A 36 -18.14 11.12 17.46
C THR A 36 -17.42 10.60 18.70
N ALA A 37 -18.13 9.90 19.59
CA ALA A 37 -17.54 9.27 20.76
C ALA A 37 -16.55 8.15 20.38
N LEU A 38 -16.91 7.30 19.41
CA LEU A 38 -16.04 6.24 18.87
C LEU A 38 -14.80 6.81 18.19
N ASP A 39 -14.94 7.86 17.39
CA ASP A 39 -13.81 8.56 16.77
C ASP A 39 -12.85 9.10 17.83
N GLY A 40 -13.37 9.68 18.92
CA GLY A 40 -12.56 10.14 20.05
C GLY A 40 -11.83 9.01 20.77
N GLN A 41 -12.44 7.82 20.90
CA GLN A 41 -11.79 6.64 21.44
C GLN A 41 -10.67 6.13 20.54
N LEU A 42 -10.91 6.05 19.23
CA LEU A 42 -9.89 5.68 18.23
C LEU A 42 -8.68 6.60 18.30
N GLN A 43 -8.91 7.92 18.39
CA GLN A 43 -7.81 8.89 18.52
C GLN A 43 -6.94 8.63 19.75
N LYS A 44 -7.56 8.32 20.90
CA LYS A 44 -6.80 7.98 22.13
C LYS A 44 -5.95 6.74 21.94
N VAL A 45 -6.49 5.70 21.29
CA VAL A 45 -5.74 4.47 20.99
C VAL A 45 -4.59 4.75 20.03
N ASP A 46 -4.84 5.51 18.97
CA ASP A 46 -3.80 5.87 17.98
C ASP A 46 -2.67 6.69 18.62
N CYS A 47 -3.01 7.63 19.52
CA CYS A 47 -1.99 8.36 20.30
C CYS A 47 -1.16 7.40 21.14
N ARG A 48 -1.80 6.48 21.86
CA ARG A 48 -1.11 5.50 22.69
C ARG A 48 -0.19 4.58 21.87
N ILE A 49 -0.63 4.10 20.70
CA ILE A 49 0.20 3.30 19.79
C ILE A 49 1.41 4.12 19.32
N ARG A 50 1.21 5.38 18.99
CA ARG A 50 2.29 6.29 18.56
C ARG A 50 3.33 6.48 19.65
N ASP A 51 2.91 6.68 20.90
CA ASP A 51 3.82 6.81 22.03
C ASP A 51 4.63 5.52 22.22
N LEU A 52 3.98 4.36 22.16
CA LEU A 52 4.62 3.05 22.33
C LEU A 52 5.60 2.73 21.17
N THR A 53 5.34 3.22 19.97
CA THR A 53 6.15 2.97 18.77
C THR A 53 7.13 4.10 18.47
N ALA A 54 7.26 5.09 19.35
CA ALA A 54 8.14 6.26 19.15
C ALA A 54 9.61 5.86 18.94
N CYS A 55 10.08 4.82 19.61
CA CYS A 55 11.43 4.29 19.44
C CYS A 55 11.66 3.63 18.06
N HIS A 56 10.60 3.30 17.31
CA HIS A 56 10.67 2.67 16.00
C HIS A 56 10.25 3.61 14.85
N GLN A 57 10.18 4.92 15.11
CA GLN A 57 9.69 5.91 14.15
C GLN A 57 10.41 5.86 12.80
N GLU A 58 11.72 5.70 12.80
CA GLU A 58 12.52 5.58 11.58
C GLU A 58 12.16 4.34 10.75
N VAL A 59 11.89 3.22 11.42
CA VAL A 59 11.46 1.97 10.77
C VAL A 59 10.08 2.13 10.18
N ILE A 60 9.16 2.79 10.89
CA ILE A 60 7.80 3.11 10.43
C ILE A 60 7.87 3.95 9.15
N GLU A 61 8.68 5.01 9.15
CA GLU A 61 8.84 5.88 7.98
C GLU A 61 9.37 5.12 6.77
N ARG A 62 10.34 4.20 6.97
CA ARG A 62 10.83 3.33 5.90
C ARG A 62 9.74 2.41 5.37
N LEU A 63 8.95 1.78 6.23
CA LEU A 63 7.83 0.92 5.80
C LEU A 63 6.76 1.70 5.04
N CYS A 64 6.46 2.93 5.43
CA CYS A 64 5.52 3.81 4.73
C CYS A 64 5.99 4.23 3.33
N THR A 65 7.26 3.96 2.95
CA THR A 65 7.70 4.14 1.55
C THR A 65 7.14 3.08 0.60
N LEU A 66 6.67 1.94 1.13
CA LEU A 66 6.04 0.90 0.32
C LEU A 66 4.69 1.36 -0.24
N PRO A 67 4.40 1.05 -1.51
CA PRO A 67 3.13 1.42 -2.11
C PRO A 67 1.96 0.73 -1.40
N GLY A 68 0.95 1.51 -1.03
CA GLY A 68 -0.25 1.02 -0.35
C GLY A 68 -0.09 0.73 1.14
N VAL A 69 1.09 0.96 1.71
CA VAL A 69 1.34 0.85 3.15
C VAL A 69 1.12 2.20 3.82
N ASP A 70 0.19 2.25 4.74
CA ASP A 70 -0.10 3.38 5.59
C ASP A 70 0.49 3.18 7.00
N LEU A 71 0.30 4.17 7.87
CA LEU A 71 0.79 4.15 9.24
C LEU A 71 0.24 2.96 10.05
N ILE A 72 -1.04 2.64 9.88
CA ILE A 72 -1.71 1.52 10.58
C ILE A 72 -1.09 0.19 10.13
N THR A 73 -0.85 0.05 8.84
CA THR A 73 -0.17 -1.13 8.30
C THR A 73 1.27 -1.25 8.80
N ALA A 74 2.02 -0.14 8.86
CA ALA A 74 3.38 -0.15 9.39
C ALA A 74 3.40 -0.56 10.87
N TRP A 75 2.49 -0.05 11.69
CA TRP A 75 2.32 -0.49 13.08
C TRP A 75 1.98 -1.97 13.18
N THR A 76 1.08 -2.46 12.35
CA THR A 76 0.71 -3.90 12.33
C THR A 76 1.91 -4.75 11.92
N LEU A 77 2.68 -4.34 10.91
CA LEU A 77 3.90 -5.05 10.52
C LEU A 77 4.91 -5.14 11.66
N ILE A 78 5.13 -4.04 12.40
CA ILE A 78 6.05 -4.03 13.54
C ILE A 78 5.50 -4.87 14.70
N ALA A 79 4.21 -4.82 14.96
CA ALA A 79 3.59 -5.58 16.03
C ALA A 79 3.67 -7.11 15.81
N GLU A 80 3.46 -7.55 14.55
CA GLU A 80 3.43 -8.97 14.21
C GLU A 80 4.83 -9.54 13.90
N LEU A 81 5.71 -8.76 13.28
CA LEU A 81 7.04 -9.23 12.84
C LEU A 81 8.17 -8.83 13.79
N GLY A 82 7.97 -7.77 14.57
CA GLY A 82 9.06 -7.11 15.26
C GLY A 82 9.96 -6.32 14.30
N THR A 83 11.05 -5.79 14.83
CA THR A 83 12.08 -5.07 14.07
C THR A 83 13.30 -5.93 13.80
N ASP A 84 13.45 -7.04 14.51
CA ASP A 84 14.55 -7.99 14.36
C ASP A 84 14.19 -9.11 13.39
N MET A 85 14.84 -9.12 12.23
CA MET A 85 14.62 -10.12 11.20
C MET A 85 15.52 -11.36 11.32
N THR A 86 16.36 -11.45 12.35
CA THR A 86 17.23 -12.63 12.57
C THR A 86 16.44 -13.90 12.87
N GLN A 87 15.23 -13.77 13.39
CA GLN A 87 14.29 -14.87 13.63
C GLN A 87 13.83 -15.59 12.34
N PHE A 88 13.96 -14.93 11.18
CA PHE A 88 13.61 -15.52 9.89
C PHE A 88 14.88 -15.68 9.03
N PRO A 89 15.28 -16.90 8.67
CA PRO A 89 16.48 -17.14 7.86
C PRO A 89 16.44 -16.41 6.51
N ASP A 90 15.25 -16.35 5.89
CA ASP A 90 15.01 -15.61 4.65
C ASP A 90 13.56 -15.14 4.51
N ALA A 91 13.32 -14.31 3.51
CA ALA A 91 11.99 -13.79 3.19
C ALA A 91 10.97 -14.90 2.81
N ARG A 92 11.43 -16.09 2.38
CA ARG A 92 10.54 -17.20 2.02
C ARG A 92 9.98 -17.88 3.26
N HIS A 93 10.82 -18.03 4.31
CA HIS A 93 10.37 -18.53 5.61
C HIS A 93 9.32 -17.61 6.22
N LEU A 94 9.55 -16.30 6.20
CA LEU A 94 8.56 -15.30 6.62
C LEU A 94 7.24 -15.42 5.83
N ALA A 95 7.31 -15.49 4.49
CA ALA A 95 6.13 -15.61 3.64
C ALA A 95 5.36 -16.92 3.86
N SER A 96 6.06 -18.00 4.20
CA SER A 96 5.47 -19.29 4.56
C SER A 96 4.78 -19.22 5.93
N TRP A 97 5.42 -18.60 6.91
CA TRP A 97 4.86 -18.38 8.24
C TRP A 97 3.60 -17.51 8.19
N ALA A 98 3.61 -16.43 7.42
CA ALA A 98 2.44 -15.57 7.20
C ALA A 98 1.32 -16.24 6.38
N GLY A 99 1.52 -17.45 5.86
CA GLY A 99 0.52 -18.17 5.07
C GLY A 99 0.23 -17.53 3.72
N LEU A 100 1.15 -16.76 3.16
CA LEU A 100 1.03 -16.13 1.83
C LEU A 100 1.64 -16.96 0.70
N CYS A 101 2.37 -18.02 1.02
CA CYS A 101 2.90 -18.95 0.03
C CYS A 101 1.80 -19.93 -0.46
N PRO A 102 1.78 -20.25 -1.76
CA PRO A 102 0.93 -21.32 -2.26
C PRO A 102 1.38 -22.66 -1.66
N GLY A 103 0.43 -23.47 -1.23
CA GLY A 103 0.71 -24.85 -0.81
C GLY A 103 1.11 -25.69 -2.02
N SER A 104 2.17 -26.50 -1.88
CA SER A 104 2.52 -27.54 -2.85
C SER A 104 1.90 -28.86 -2.38
N CYS A 105 0.72 -29.16 -2.88
CA CYS A 105 0.12 -30.48 -2.75
C CYS A 105 0.27 -31.21 -4.09
N GLU A 106 1.39 -31.88 -4.27
CA GLU A 106 1.68 -32.68 -5.48
C GLU A 106 1.96 -34.11 -5.08
N SER A 107 1.37 -35.06 -5.76
CA SER A 107 1.64 -36.51 -5.65
C SER A 107 1.59 -37.12 -7.01
N ALA A 108 2.57 -37.99 -7.32
CA ALA A 108 2.69 -38.70 -8.60
C ALA A 108 2.58 -37.73 -9.83
N GLY A 109 3.22 -36.55 -9.76
CA GLY A 109 3.19 -35.57 -10.84
C GLY A 109 1.87 -34.82 -11.02
N LYS A 110 0.86 -35.10 -10.20
CA LYS A 110 -0.43 -34.37 -10.21
C LYS A 110 -0.50 -33.34 -9.10
N ARG A 111 -0.86 -32.12 -9.45
CA ARG A 111 -1.08 -31.03 -8.51
C ARG A 111 -2.52 -31.02 -8.03
N PHE A 112 -2.74 -31.32 -6.74
CA PHE A 112 -4.07 -31.41 -6.14
C PHE A 112 -4.57 -30.05 -5.65
N SER A 113 -3.72 -29.21 -5.08
CA SER A 113 -4.16 -27.92 -4.55
C SER A 113 -3.02 -26.88 -4.59
N GLY A 114 -3.37 -25.64 -4.98
CA GLY A 114 -2.53 -24.46 -4.83
C GLY A 114 -3.03 -23.53 -3.73
N ARG A 115 -3.88 -24.02 -2.80
CA ARG A 115 -4.42 -23.23 -1.71
C ARG A 115 -3.28 -22.83 -0.76
N THR A 116 -3.27 -21.57 -0.32
CA THR A 116 -2.32 -21.11 0.69
C THR A 116 -2.53 -21.81 2.02
N ARG A 117 -1.46 -22.04 2.76
CA ARG A 117 -1.50 -22.61 4.11
C ARG A 117 -2.17 -21.65 5.10
N LYS A 118 -2.59 -22.16 6.25
CA LYS A 118 -2.96 -21.33 7.39
C LYS A 118 -1.68 -20.63 7.89
N GLY A 119 -1.76 -19.38 8.23
CA GLY A 119 -0.69 -18.56 8.75
C GLY A 119 -1.28 -17.44 9.59
N ASP A 120 -0.50 -16.42 9.87
CA ASP A 120 -0.97 -15.26 10.60
C ASP A 120 -2.16 -14.60 9.92
N HIS A 121 -3.27 -14.52 10.65
CA HIS A 121 -4.54 -14.02 10.12
C HIS A 121 -4.54 -12.49 9.98
N TYR A 122 -3.97 -11.78 10.97
CA TYR A 122 -3.97 -10.32 10.98
C TYR A 122 -3.05 -9.76 9.91
N LEU A 123 -1.82 -10.25 9.86
CA LEU A 123 -0.84 -9.87 8.86
C LEU A 123 -1.33 -10.15 7.44
N ARG A 124 -1.88 -11.33 7.22
CA ARG A 124 -2.45 -11.70 5.91
C ARG A 124 -3.60 -10.80 5.51
N ARG A 125 -4.51 -10.47 6.43
CA ARG A 125 -5.66 -9.61 6.18
C ARG A 125 -5.23 -8.21 5.75
N ILE A 126 -4.32 -7.58 6.52
CA ILE A 126 -3.88 -6.22 6.24
C ILE A 126 -3.11 -6.15 4.92
N LEU A 127 -2.21 -7.10 4.65
CA LEU A 127 -1.45 -7.13 3.40
C LEU A 127 -2.33 -7.37 2.17
N VAL A 128 -3.38 -8.17 2.27
CA VAL A 128 -4.34 -8.35 1.17
C VAL A 128 -5.17 -7.06 0.97
N GLN A 129 -5.54 -6.37 2.03
CA GLN A 129 -6.20 -5.07 1.94
C GLN A 129 -5.30 -4.04 1.24
N ASN A 130 -4.02 -3.99 1.59
CA ASN A 130 -3.05 -3.11 0.94
C ASN A 130 -2.83 -3.48 -0.53
N ALA A 131 -2.83 -4.77 -0.86
CA ALA A 131 -2.76 -5.20 -2.24
C ALA A 131 -3.91 -4.63 -3.09
N TRP A 132 -5.12 -4.52 -2.53
CA TRP A 132 -6.24 -3.84 -3.21
C TRP A 132 -6.05 -2.33 -3.32
N ALA A 133 -5.44 -1.68 -2.34
CA ALA A 133 -5.12 -0.26 -2.43
C ALA A 133 -4.09 0.02 -3.54
N VAL A 134 -3.07 -0.85 -3.67
CA VAL A 134 -2.03 -0.76 -4.70
C VAL A 134 -2.60 -0.84 -6.12
N VAL A 135 -3.67 -1.61 -6.35
CA VAL A 135 -4.29 -1.76 -7.69
C VAL A 135 -4.69 -0.41 -8.32
N HIS A 136 -5.03 0.57 -7.47
CA HIS A 136 -5.45 1.90 -7.92
C HIS A 136 -4.27 2.88 -8.14
N MET A 137 -3.04 2.46 -7.84
CA MET A 137 -1.86 3.28 -8.05
C MET A 137 -1.40 3.21 -9.51
N LYS A 138 -1.05 4.36 -10.08
CA LYS A 138 -0.53 4.46 -11.43
C LYS A 138 0.99 4.25 -11.42
N ASP A 139 1.51 3.70 -12.50
CA ASP A 139 2.95 3.50 -12.75
C ASP A 139 3.69 2.79 -11.61
N CYS A 140 3.09 1.73 -11.06
CA CYS A 140 3.64 0.94 -9.98
C CYS A 140 3.90 -0.49 -10.43
N ALA A 141 5.09 -1.02 -10.10
CA ALA A 141 5.47 -2.39 -10.43
C ALA A 141 4.54 -3.44 -9.81
N LEU A 142 4.03 -3.18 -8.59
CA LEU A 142 3.10 -4.08 -7.94
C LEU A 142 1.73 -4.09 -8.62
N THR A 143 1.27 -2.95 -9.14
CA THR A 143 0.06 -2.87 -9.97
C THR A 143 0.23 -3.67 -11.27
N ALA A 144 1.38 -3.56 -11.92
CA ALA A 144 1.70 -4.36 -13.10
C ALA A 144 1.71 -5.87 -12.77
N LEU A 145 2.26 -6.26 -11.62
CA LEU A 145 2.19 -7.64 -11.11
C LEU A 145 0.76 -8.10 -10.95
N PHE A 146 -0.08 -7.28 -10.31
CA PHE A 146 -1.49 -7.61 -10.10
C PHE A 146 -2.20 -7.94 -11.42
N PHE A 147 -2.16 -7.06 -12.39
CA PHE A 147 -2.83 -7.27 -13.67
C PHE A 147 -2.25 -8.46 -14.44
N ARG A 148 -0.94 -8.69 -14.36
CA ARG A 148 -0.29 -9.83 -15.00
C ARG A 148 -0.75 -11.18 -14.42
N VAL A 149 -0.95 -11.26 -13.10
CA VAL A 149 -1.45 -12.46 -12.43
C VAL A 149 -2.96 -12.58 -12.60
N ALA A 150 -3.70 -11.47 -12.49
CA ALA A 150 -5.16 -11.45 -12.62
C ALA A 150 -5.64 -11.96 -13.98
N ALA A 151 -4.93 -11.60 -15.05
CA ALA A 151 -5.22 -12.06 -16.42
C ALA A 151 -5.14 -13.59 -16.58
N ARG A 152 -4.40 -14.30 -15.71
CA ARG A 152 -4.19 -15.74 -15.84
C ARG A 152 -4.91 -16.56 -14.76
N GLN A 153 -5.01 -16.02 -13.55
CA GLN A 153 -5.43 -16.77 -12.36
C GLN A 153 -6.57 -16.11 -11.59
N GLY A 154 -7.03 -14.95 -12.04
CA GLY A 154 -8.10 -14.18 -11.42
C GLY A 154 -7.63 -13.22 -10.32
N THR A 155 -8.49 -12.27 -9.97
CA THR A 155 -8.18 -11.13 -9.11
C THR A 155 -7.85 -11.53 -7.67
N LYS A 156 -8.56 -12.51 -7.10
CA LYS A 156 -8.31 -12.98 -5.71
C LYS A 156 -6.89 -13.54 -5.54
N LYS A 157 -6.42 -14.35 -6.50
CA LYS A 157 -5.06 -14.89 -6.48
C LYS A 157 -4.02 -13.82 -6.75
N ALA A 158 -4.33 -12.84 -7.61
CA ALA A 158 -3.48 -11.69 -7.86
C ALA A 158 -3.27 -10.84 -6.60
N ALA A 159 -4.33 -10.56 -5.83
CA ALA A 159 -4.21 -9.84 -4.57
C ALA A 159 -3.29 -10.55 -3.57
N VAL A 160 -3.41 -11.88 -3.44
CA VAL A 160 -2.51 -12.67 -2.57
C VAL A 160 -1.07 -12.64 -3.08
N ALA A 161 -0.84 -12.67 -4.40
CA ALA A 161 0.51 -12.58 -4.97
C ALA A 161 1.16 -11.20 -4.71
N VAL A 162 0.38 -10.12 -4.78
CA VAL A 162 0.86 -8.76 -4.43
C VAL A 162 1.11 -8.65 -2.92
N ALA A 163 0.22 -9.18 -2.08
CA ALA A 163 0.41 -9.23 -0.63
C ALA A 163 1.70 -9.98 -0.25
N HIS A 164 1.95 -11.14 -0.88
CA HIS A 164 3.20 -11.88 -0.73
C HIS A 164 4.42 -11.01 -1.13
N ARG A 165 4.33 -10.28 -2.24
CA ARG A 165 5.43 -9.42 -2.68
C ARG A 165 5.66 -8.24 -1.74
N LEU A 166 4.59 -7.62 -1.22
CA LEU A 166 4.67 -6.57 -0.20
C LEU A 166 5.39 -7.07 1.06
N LEU A 167 5.05 -8.27 1.54
CA LEU A 167 5.71 -8.86 2.71
C LEU A 167 7.21 -9.08 2.48
N ILE A 168 7.60 -9.59 1.31
CA ILE A 168 9.01 -9.76 0.95
C ILE A 168 9.75 -8.41 0.94
N LEU A 169 9.13 -7.37 0.40
CA LEU A 169 9.71 -6.02 0.38
C LEU A 169 9.85 -5.46 1.80
N ALA A 170 8.83 -5.65 2.65
CA ALA A 170 8.88 -5.27 4.06
C ALA A 170 10.02 -5.99 4.81
N TYR A 171 10.21 -7.29 4.57
CA TYR A 171 11.32 -8.05 5.12
C TYR A 171 12.68 -7.41 4.80
N TYR A 172 12.92 -7.08 3.53
CA TYR A 172 14.19 -6.46 3.14
C TYR A 172 14.37 -5.06 3.71
N ILE A 173 13.30 -4.26 3.81
CA ILE A 173 13.36 -2.96 4.46
C ILE A 173 13.72 -3.08 5.93
N LEU A 174 13.10 -4.03 6.64
CA LEU A 174 13.38 -4.28 8.06
C LEU A 174 14.79 -4.80 8.28
N ARG A 175 15.26 -5.74 7.44
CA ARG A 175 16.58 -6.36 7.55
C ARG A 175 17.71 -5.42 7.15
N ASP A 176 17.57 -4.75 6.00
CA ASP A 176 18.67 -3.99 5.37
C ASP A 176 18.60 -2.49 5.69
N GLY A 177 17.52 -2.03 6.33
CA GLY A 177 17.30 -0.61 6.62
C GLY A 177 17.16 0.26 5.37
N SER A 178 16.89 -0.34 4.22
CA SER A 178 16.79 0.36 2.93
C SER A 178 15.43 1.03 2.73
N LEU A 179 15.39 2.06 1.89
CA LEU A 179 14.14 2.66 1.44
C LEU A 179 13.62 1.93 0.19
N TYR A 180 12.30 1.83 0.06
CA TYR A 180 11.71 1.32 -1.16
C TYR A 180 11.99 2.25 -2.34
N ARG A 181 12.37 1.69 -3.48
CA ARG A 181 12.50 2.39 -4.75
C ARG A 181 11.54 1.80 -5.75
N GLU A 182 10.63 2.64 -6.26
CA GLU A 182 9.67 2.20 -7.26
C GLU A 182 10.37 1.88 -8.58
N ALA A 183 10.10 0.69 -9.10
CA ALA A 183 10.69 0.21 -10.34
C ALA A 183 9.89 0.60 -11.60
N GLY A 184 8.67 1.12 -11.40
CA GLY A 184 7.75 1.55 -12.46
C GLY A 184 6.89 0.42 -13.02
N GLY A 185 5.79 0.81 -13.67
CA GLY A 185 4.82 -0.13 -14.25
C GLY A 185 5.40 -1.06 -15.33
N ASP A 186 6.45 -0.61 -16.00
CA ASP A 186 7.13 -1.37 -17.07
C ASP A 186 8.14 -2.39 -16.56
N PHE A 187 8.35 -2.50 -15.26
CA PHE A 187 9.41 -3.34 -14.68
C PHE A 187 9.42 -4.76 -15.23
N TYR A 188 8.26 -5.40 -15.29
CA TYR A 188 8.14 -6.77 -15.79
C TYR A 188 8.30 -6.87 -17.31
N ASP A 189 7.97 -5.84 -18.05
CA ASP A 189 8.08 -5.81 -19.51
C ASP A 189 9.52 -5.55 -19.93
N ARG A 190 10.27 -4.73 -19.19
CA ARG A 190 11.71 -4.51 -19.39
C ARG A 190 12.56 -5.75 -19.07
N ARG A 191 12.08 -6.63 -18.21
CA ARG A 191 12.82 -7.84 -17.82
C ARG A 191 12.99 -8.83 -18.99
N ASN A 192 11.98 -8.94 -19.87
CA ASN A 192 12.00 -9.78 -21.05
C ASN A 192 11.36 -9.06 -22.25
N PRO A 193 12.02 -8.06 -22.83
CA PRO A 193 11.43 -7.18 -23.84
C PRO A 193 11.00 -7.92 -25.11
N GLU A 194 11.80 -8.90 -25.57
CA GLU A 194 11.49 -9.68 -26.77
C GLU A 194 10.23 -10.54 -26.61
N GLN A 195 10.08 -11.21 -25.46
CA GLN A 195 8.88 -12.00 -25.21
C GLN A 195 7.65 -11.12 -25.07
N THR A 196 7.81 -9.94 -24.49
CA THR A 196 6.73 -8.95 -24.36
C THR A 196 6.33 -8.43 -25.75
N ALA A 197 7.30 -8.08 -26.61
CA ALA A 197 7.04 -7.65 -27.97
C ALA A 197 6.30 -8.72 -28.78
N LYS A 198 6.78 -9.98 -28.75
CA LYS A 198 6.12 -11.12 -29.42
C LYS A 198 4.68 -11.33 -28.94
N ARG A 199 4.43 -11.19 -27.62
CA ARG A 199 3.09 -11.33 -27.03
C ARG A 199 2.15 -10.21 -27.49
N LEU A 200 2.63 -8.98 -27.54
CA LEU A 200 1.86 -7.81 -27.96
C LEU A 200 1.57 -7.88 -29.47
N ALA A 201 2.55 -8.25 -30.30
CA ALA A 201 2.36 -8.45 -31.73
C ALA A 201 1.26 -9.48 -32.01
N ARG A 202 1.33 -10.67 -31.40
CA ARG A 202 0.29 -11.71 -31.55
C ARG A 202 -1.09 -11.23 -31.10
N ARG A 203 -1.16 -10.32 -30.14
CA ARG A 203 -2.44 -9.76 -29.70
C ARG A 203 -3.02 -8.80 -30.73
N LEU A 204 -2.18 -7.98 -31.33
CA LEU A 204 -2.56 -7.05 -32.42
C LEU A 204 -2.97 -7.82 -33.67
N GLU A 205 -2.24 -8.87 -34.08
CA GLU A 205 -2.57 -9.74 -35.19
C GLU A 205 -3.96 -10.38 -35.05
N ARG A 206 -4.33 -10.82 -33.83
CA ARG A 206 -5.68 -11.37 -33.58
C ARG A 206 -6.80 -10.34 -33.74
N ILE A 207 -6.50 -9.06 -33.62
CA ILE A 207 -7.46 -7.96 -33.77
C ILE A 207 -7.50 -7.52 -35.27
N GLY A 208 -6.64 -8.09 -36.12
CA GLY A 208 -6.62 -7.83 -37.55
C GLY A 208 -5.57 -6.80 -38.01
N PHE A 209 -4.58 -6.50 -37.18
CA PHE A 209 -3.48 -5.61 -37.54
C PHE A 209 -2.25 -6.42 -37.99
N GLU A 210 -1.63 -6.05 -39.10
CA GLU A 210 -0.30 -6.54 -39.47
C GLU A 210 0.76 -5.78 -38.69
N VAL A 211 1.63 -6.50 -37.95
CA VAL A 211 2.59 -5.88 -37.03
C VAL A 211 4.00 -6.28 -37.40
N SER A 212 4.80 -5.31 -37.79
CA SER A 212 6.26 -5.44 -37.90
C SER A 212 6.93 -4.63 -36.79
N TYR A 213 7.86 -5.24 -36.02
CA TYR A 213 8.60 -4.52 -34.99
C TYR A 213 10.10 -4.73 -35.15
N LYS A 214 10.87 -3.66 -34.94
CA LYS A 214 12.33 -3.71 -34.88
C LYS A 214 12.80 -3.31 -33.47
N PRO A 215 13.79 -3.99 -32.88
CA PRO A 215 14.35 -3.55 -31.61
C PRO A 215 14.93 -2.14 -31.81
N ARG A 216 14.49 -1.22 -30.92
CA ARG A 216 15.09 0.12 -30.90
C ARG A 216 16.48 -0.02 -30.28
N VAL A 217 17.51 0.42 -30.96
CA VAL A 217 18.86 0.54 -30.38
C VAL A 217 18.70 1.35 -29.09
N PRO A 218 19.20 0.88 -27.94
CA PRO A 218 19.04 1.62 -26.67
C PRO A 218 19.64 3.01 -26.87
N ALA A 219 18.83 4.04 -26.80
CA ALA A 219 19.34 5.37 -26.54
C ALA A 219 20.07 5.30 -25.18
N GLU A 220 21.22 5.96 -25.07
CA GLU A 220 22.00 6.04 -23.84
C GLU A 220 21.09 6.16 -22.61
N PRO A 221 21.45 5.53 -21.45
CA PRO A 221 20.59 5.49 -20.29
C PRO A 221 20.17 6.91 -19.93
N SER A 222 18.90 7.22 -20.17
CA SER A 222 18.33 8.48 -19.75
C SER A 222 18.62 8.62 -18.26
N LYS A 223 19.27 9.73 -17.89
CA LYS A 223 19.55 10.10 -16.51
C LYS A 223 18.33 9.76 -15.64
N PRO A 224 18.52 9.14 -14.45
CA PRO A 224 17.41 8.79 -13.59
C PRO A 224 16.51 10.02 -13.43
N ARG A 225 15.22 9.87 -13.75
CA ARG A 225 14.25 10.93 -13.50
C ARG A 225 14.31 11.25 -12.00
N VAL A 226 14.94 12.35 -11.68
CA VAL A 226 14.85 12.93 -10.34
C VAL A 226 13.35 13.15 -10.10
N PRO A 227 12.76 12.55 -9.07
CA PRO A 227 11.36 12.81 -8.75
C PRO A 227 11.22 14.33 -8.62
N SER A 228 10.32 14.91 -9.43
CA SER A 228 9.98 16.32 -9.33
C SER A 228 9.68 16.61 -7.86
N LYS A 229 10.40 17.58 -7.29
CA LYS A 229 10.17 18.03 -5.90
C LYS A 229 8.67 18.18 -5.70
N PRO A 230 8.09 17.56 -4.66
CA PRO A 230 6.69 17.82 -4.34
C PRO A 230 6.54 19.33 -4.20
N LYS A 231 5.61 19.93 -4.98
CA LYS A 231 5.26 21.33 -4.80
C LYS A 231 4.91 21.51 -3.34
N ALA A 232 5.62 22.37 -2.64
CA ALA A 232 5.34 22.72 -1.26
C ALA A 232 3.85 23.09 -1.17
N ALA A 233 3.11 22.36 -0.36
CA ALA A 233 1.72 22.70 -0.09
C ALA A 233 1.71 24.07 0.60
N PRO A 234 0.83 25.00 0.22
CA PRO A 234 0.72 26.27 0.89
C PRO A 234 0.38 26.02 2.37
N PRO A 235 0.93 26.81 3.30
CA PRO A 235 0.65 26.65 4.72
C PRO A 235 -0.85 26.85 4.96
N GLY A 236 -1.52 25.86 5.52
CA GLY A 236 -2.95 25.92 5.90
C GLY A 236 -3.92 25.02 5.16
N GLN A 237 -3.48 24.23 4.16
CA GLN A 237 -4.38 23.26 3.54
C GLN A 237 -4.26 21.88 4.24
N THR A 238 -5.32 21.50 4.94
CA THR A 238 -5.52 20.15 5.45
C THR A 238 -5.55 19.17 4.28
N CYS A 239 -4.72 18.14 4.34
CA CYS A 239 -4.68 17.09 3.34
C CYS A 239 -6.06 16.41 3.26
N SER A 240 -6.67 16.41 2.08
CA SER A 240 -7.99 15.80 1.83
C SER A 240 -8.03 14.29 2.08
N ARG A 241 -6.87 13.65 2.26
CA ARG A 241 -6.74 12.24 2.65
C ARG A 241 -6.72 12.01 4.16
N CYS A 242 -6.38 13.02 4.95
CA CYS A 242 -6.28 12.91 6.40
C CYS A 242 -7.51 13.45 7.12
N ASN A 243 -8.60 13.79 6.41
CA ASN A 243 -9.94 14.16 6.90
C ASN A 243 -9.95 14.80 8.31
N GLY A 244 -9.35 15.97 8.46
CA GLY A 244 -9.52 16.75 9.70
C GLY A 244 -8.89 16.19 10.97
N TRP A 245 -8.23 15.08 10.91
CA TRP A 245 -7.50 14.47 12.03
C TRP A 245 -6.19 15.21 12.20
N GLY A 246 -6.05 16.20 13.04
CA GLY A 246 -4.92 17.08 13.33
C GLY A 246 -3.50 16.49 13.27
N ILE A 247 -3.26 15.55 12.38
CA ILE A 247 -2.02 14.85 12.11
C ILE A 247 -1.24 15.72 11.13
N THR A 248 -0.17 16.34 11.55
CA THR A 248 0.83 16.92 10.66
C THR A 248 1.27 15.86 9.68
N CYS A 249 0.90 16.05 8.42
CA CYS A 249 1.22 15.12 7.33
C CYS A 249 2.74 14.97 7.28
N ILE A 250 3.29 13.78 7.46
CA ILE A 250 4.74 13.45 7.49
C ILE A 250 5.45 13.91 6.21
N HIS A 251 4.70 14.20 5.14
CA HIS A 251 5.21 14.77 3.89
C HIS A 251 5.61 16.26 3.97
N ALA A 252 5.37 16.94 5.10
CA ALA A 252 5.62 18.39 5.27
C ALA A 252 6.81 18.72 6.18
N LEU A 253 7.57 17.75 6.67
CA LEU A 253 8.75 18.05 7.49
C LEU A 253 9.94 18.46 6.62
N PRO A 254 10.56 19.64 6.88
CA PRO A 254 11.79 20.02 6.21
C PRO A 254 12.92 19.08 6.64
N LYS A 255 13.72 18.62 5.68
CA LYS A 255 14.95 17.84 5.92
C LYS A 255 15.86 18.62 6.86
N ARG A 256 16.05 18.16 8.08
CA ARG A 256 17.14 18.60 8.94
C ARG A 256 18.45 18.09 8.37
N GLY A 257 19.39 18.99 8.18
CA GLY A 257 20.77 18.69 7.80
C GLY A 257 21.53 17.92 8.90
N PRO A 258 22.68 17.32 8.58
CA PRO A 258 23.46 16.55 9.51
C PRO A 258 24.18 17.43 10.53
N ASN A 259 24.32 16.94 11.75
CA ASN A 259 25.12 17.41 12.88
C ASN A 259 24.43 18.30 13.91
N THR A 260 24.07 17.66 15.01
CA THR A 260 24.48 18.13 16.34
C THR A 260 24.57 16.94 17.30
N SER A 261 25.73 16.77 17.87
CA SER A 261 26.14 15.82 18.89
C SER A 261 25.24 15.86 20.12
N CYS A 262 24.70 14.69 20.49
CA CYS A 262 24.02 14.49 21.77
C CYS A 262 25.05 14.26 22.88
N SER A 263 25.28 15.27 23.73
CA SER A 263 26.00 15.16 24.98
C SER A 263 25.09 14.47 26.01
N LYS A 264 25.60 13.41 26.62
CA LYS A 264 24.98 12.73 27.78
C LYS A 264 24.96 13.64 28.99
N PRO A 265 23.91 13.68 29.81
CA PRO A 265 24.00 14.17 31.15
C PRO A 265 24.53 13.05 32.07
N SER A 266 25.57 13.40 32.83
CA SER A 266 26.11 12.65 33.98
C SER A 266 25.20 12.85 35.18
N THR A 267 25.15 11.82 35.98
CA THR A 267 24.62 11.55 37.32
C THR A 267 23.25 10.90 37.39
#